data_0a5e08bf150ab8687d715d43d930fcf2
#
_entry.id   0a5e08bf150ab8687d715d43d930fcf2
#
_cell.length_a   1.000
_cell.length_b   1.000
_cell.length_c   1.000
_cell.angle_alpha   90.00
_cell.angle_beta   90.00
_cell.angle_gamma   90.00
#
_symmetry.space_group_name_H-M   'P 1'
#
loop_
_entity.id
_entity.type
_entity.pdbx_description
1 polymer ?
#
loop_
_entity_poly.entity_id
_entity_poly.type
_entity_poly.pdbx_seq_one_letter_code
_entity_poly.pdbx_strand_id
1 'polypeptide(L)'
;MISIDNYDFKGKRAIIRVDFNVPLNEKGEVTDDTRIRAAIPTIKKVLAEGGSVILMSHMGRPKKNPDPKYSLEQIVPAVEKNLGTKVEFAGDCIGEKAAEMAKNLKPGQVMLLENLRFYAEEEGKPRGLAEDASKEEKDAAKKALKEGPQKEFVKKLASLADCYINDAFGTAHRKHASTYLIAKQFPNDKMFGYLMEKEVKAISSLMEAPAHPFCAIVGGSKVSSKIGVIKALIEKVDSIIIGGGMTYTFAAAQGGKVGGSICEPDMFPVALEILELAKKKGVQLVMSPDALIADAFSADANTNVAPANNIPDGWEGVDIAEEGKKVFREEILKCKTILWNGPVGVFEIDKFATGSKEVAQAIAEATKNGAYSLIGGGDSVACINKFGLADQVSYISTGGGALLEYIEFGDLPGVAAIRD
;
A
#
# COMPACT_ATOMS: atom_id res chain seq x y z
N MET A 1 -7.33 20.74 -11.37
CA MET A 1 -7.81 19.96 -10.21
C MET A 1 -8.31 20.91 -9.14
N ILE A 2 -9.49 20.68 -8.60
CA ILE A 2 -10.07 21.48 -7.50
C ILE A 2 -9.58 20.90 -6.17
N SER A 3 -9.19 21.76 -5.23
CA SER A 3 -8.92 21.32 -3.85
C SER A 3 -10.24 21.11 -3.10
N ILE A 4 -10.27 20.10 -2.25
CA ILE A 4 -11.42 19.82 -1.37
C ILE A 4 -11.78 21.02 -0.48
N ASP A 5 -10.81 21.86 -0.12
CA ASP A 5 -11.02 23.03 0.71
C ASP A 5 -11.73 24.19 -0.03
N ASN A 6 -11.69 24.18 -1.35
CA ASN A 6 -12.25 25.23 -2.20
C ASN A 6 -13.55 24.80 -2.92
N TYR A 7 -14.05 23.58 -2.68
CA TYR A 7 -15.27 23.11 -3.29
C TYR A 7 -16.49 23.39 -2.42
N ASP A 8 -17.56 23.91 -3.04
CA ASP A 8 -18.83 24.17 -2.34
C ASP A 8 -19.68 22.89 -2.26
N PHE A 9 -19.70 22.27 -1.08
CA PHE A 9 -20.49 21.05 -0.82
C PHE A 9 -21.94 21.32 -0.44
N LYS A 10 -22.36 22.56 -0.28
CA LYS A 10 -23.72 22.89 0.18
C LYS A 10 -24.78 22.29 -0.73
N GLY A 11 -25.60 21.39 -0.15
CA GLY A 11 -26.65 20.68 -0.87
C GLY A 11 -26.17 19.64 -1.87
N LYS A 12 -24.87 19.35 -1.95
CA LYS A 12 -24.28 18.34 -2.84
C LYS A 12 -24.24 16.97 -2.17
N ARG A 13 -24.40 15.93 -2.98
CA ARG A 13 -24.14 14.54 -2.62
C ARG A 13 -22.75 14.18 -3.11
N ALA A 14 -21.84 13.95 -2.19
CA ALA A 14 -20.48 13.55 -2.53
C ALA A 14 -20.33 12.04 -2.46
N ILE A 15 -19.94 11.39 -3.58
CA ILE A 15 -19.55 9.99 -3.56
C ILE A 15 -18.06 9.89 -3.27
N ILE A 16 -17.71 9.23 -2.17
CA ILE A 16 -16.33 9.14 -1.69
C ILE A 16 -15.84 7.71 -1.79
N ARG A 17 -14.77 7.49 -2.56
CA ARG A 17 -14.06 6.22 -2.57
C ARG A 17 -13.10 6.16 -1.39
N VAL A 18 -13.43 5.35 -0.40
CA VAL A 18 -12.64 5.09 0.80
C VAL A 18 -12.05 3.66 0.77
N ASP A 19 -11.00 3.41 1.54
CA ASP A 19 -10.43 2.08 1.71
C ASP A 19 -10.82 1.50 3.08
N PHE A 20 -11.99 0.91 3.16
CA PHE A 20 -12.52 0.25 4.36
C PHE A 20 -12.30 -1.26 4.33
N ASN A 21 -11.28 -1.72 3.61
CA ASN A 21 -10.84 -3.11 3.67
C ASN A 21 -10.06 -3.37 4.97
N VAL A 22 -10.79 -3.45 6.07
CA VAL A 22 -10.28 -3.61 7.43
C VAL A 22 -10.34 -5.07 7.89
N PRO A 23 -9.47 -5.49 8.82
CA PRO A 23 -9.53 -6.84 9.38
C PRO A 23 -10.73 -7.02 10.30
N LEU A 24 -11.37 -8.17 10.20
CA LEU A 24 -12.49 -8.58 11.03
C LEU A 24 -12.12 -9.83 11.85
N ASN A 25 -12.67 -9.95 13.06
CA ASN A 25 -12.61 -11.18 13.83
C ASN A 25 -13.69 -12.18 13.34
N GLU A 26 -13.75 -13.35 13.96
CA GLU A 26 -14.73 -14.40 13.63
C GLU A 26 -16.20 -13.97 13.84
N LYS A 27 -16.43 -12.92 14.63
CA LYS A 27 -17.77 -12.34 14.87
C LYS A 27 -18.13 -11.22 13.89
N GLY A 28 -17.25 -10.91 12.93
CA GLY A 28 -17.45 -9.81 11.99
C GLY A 28 -17.15 -8.43 12.58
N GLU A 29 -16.51 -8.34 13.73
CA GLU A 29 -16.16 -7.07 14.35
C GLU A 29 -14.80 -6.57 13.86
N VAL A 30 -14.67 -5.27 13.63
CA VAL A 30 -13.43 -4.62 13.19
C VAL A 30 -12.38 -4.69 14.30
N THR A 31 -11.23 -5.27 14.00
CA THR A 31 -10.09 -5.41 14.95
C THR A 31 -9.06 -4.29 14.81
N ASP A 32 -9.02 -3.63 13.66
CA ASP A 32 -8.19 -2.45 13.41
C ASP A 32 -8.98 -1.45 12.54
N ASP A 33 -9.30 -0.30 13.09
CA ASP A 33 -10.09 0.75 12.46
C ASP A 33 -9.25 1.89 11.86
N THR A 34 -7.93 1.71 11.77
CA THR A 34 -6.99 2.75 11.30
C THR A 34 -7.40 3.33 9.94
N ARG A 35 -7.82 2.48 9.00
CA ARG A 35 -8.26 2.94 7.67
C ARG A 35 -9.58 3.71 7.73
N ILE A 36 -10.49 3.32 8.61
CA ILE A 36 -11.73 4.07 8.82
C ILE A 36 -11.40 5.46 9.37
N ARG A 37 -10.59 5.54 10.43
CA ARG A 37 -10.17 6.82 11.04
C ARG A 37 -9.49 7.74 10.05
N ALA A 38 -8.67 7.19 9.15
CA ALA A 38 -7.96 7.96 8.14
C ALA A 38 -8.88 8.70 7.14
N ALA A 39 -10.08 8.17 6.87
CA ALA A 39 -11.06 8.77 5.97
C ALA A 39 -12.00 9.78 6.66
N ILE A 40 -12.07 9.75 8.00
CA ILE A 40 -13.01 10.62 8.77
C ILE A 40 -12.84 12.12 8.46
N PRO A 41 -11.64 12.68 8.35
CA PRO A 41 -11.48 14.10 8.04
C PRO A 41 -12.16 14.52 6.74
N THR A 42 -12.04 13.73 5.68
CA THR A 42 -12.70 13.97 4.38
C THR A 42 -14.21 13.93 4.50
N ILE A 43 -14.75 12.93 5.18
CA ILE A 43 -16.20 12.78 5.39
C ILE A 43 -16.75 13.98 6.18
N LYS A 44 -16.09 14.34 7.29
CA LYS A 44 -16.50 15.48 8.13
C LYS A 44 -16.44 16.81 7.40
N LYS A 45 -15.48 17.02 6.51
CA LYS A 45 -15.41 18.23 5.67
C LYS A 45 -16.67 18.41 4.85
N VAL A 46 -17.10 17.38 4.12
CA VAL A 46 -18.32 17.41 3.31
C VAL A 46 -19.55 17.71 4.16
N LEU A 47 -19.70 17.00 5.30
CA LEU A 47 -20.86 17.16 6.20
C LEU A 47 -20.90 18.55 6.84
N ALA A 48 -19.76 19.08 7.28
CA ALA A 48 -19.66 20.38 7.91
C ALA A 48 -20.04 21.55 6.99
N GLU A 49 -19.88 21.35 5.67
CA GLU A 49 -20.24 22.35 4.66
C GLU A 49 -21.66 22.14 4.07
N GLY A 50 -22.47 21.32 4.71
CA GLY A 50 -23.87 21.11 4.33
C GLY A 50 -24.07 20.16 3.16
N GLY A 51 -23.08 19.30 2.88
CA GLY A 51 -23.21 18.20 1.96
C GLY A 51 -23.78 16.94 2.60
N SER A 52 -24.02 15.92 1.78
CA SER A 52 -24.31 14.55 2.19
C SER A 52 -23.27 13.61 1.57
N VAL A 53 -23.08 12.43 2.16
CA VAL A 53 -21.99 11.53 1.81
C VAL A 53 -22.50 10.15 1.42
N ILE A 54 -22.01 9.67 0.28
CA ILE A 54 -22.19 8.29 -0.19
C ILE A 54 -20.81 7.63 -0.15
N LEU A 55 -20.61 6.71 0.79
CA LEU A 55 -19.36 5.96 0.93
C LEU A 55 -19.38 4.74 0.02
N MET A 56 -18.31 4.50 -0.69
CA MET A 56 -18.10 3.27 -1.44
C MET A 56 -16.71 2.69 -1.17
N SER A 57 -16.65 1.39 -0.97
CA SER A 57 -15.41 0.67 -0.68
C SER A 57 -15.48 -0.76 -1.17
N HIS A 58 -14.36 -1.47 -1.01
CA HIS A 58 -14.28 -2.92 -1.18
C HIS A 58 -13.88 -3.59 0.13
N MET A 59 -14.18 -4.87 0.24
CA MET A 59 -13.68 -5.75 1.29
C MET A 59 -13.28 -7.09 0.70
N GLY A 60 -12.05 -7.51 1.01
CA GLY A 60 -11.50 -8.79 0.58
C GLY A 60 -11.44 -8.97 -0.95
N ARG A 61 -11.51 -10.24 -1.36
CA ARG A 61 -11.46 -10.65 -2.77
C ARG A 61 -12.51 -11.72 -3.07
N PRO A 62 -13.80 -11.36 -3.11
CA PRO A 62 -14.86 -12.30 -3.48
C PRO A 62 -14.63 -12.80 -4.91
N LYS A 63 -14.72 -14.13 -5.13
CA LYS A 63 -14.35 -14.74 -6.42
C LYS A 63 -15.55 -15.00 -7.34
N LYS A 64 -16.69 -15.41 -6.81
CA LYS A 64 -17.83 -15.84 -7.63
C LYS A 64 -19.10 -15.03 -7.33
N ASN A 65 -19.76 -15.31 -6.25
CA ASN A 65 -21.00 -14.66 -5.84
C ASN A 65 -20.78 -13.78 -4.60
N PRO A 66 -21.68 -12.82 -4.31
CA PRO A 66 -21.70 -12.14 -3.04
C PRO A 66 -21.65 -13.14 -1.88
N ASP A 67 -20.73 -12.91 -0.94
CA ASP A 67 -20.52 -13.74 0.24
C ASP A 67 -20.62 -12.84 1.47
N PRO A 68 -21.54 -13.13 2.40
CA PRO A 68 -21.79 -12.28 3.59
C PRO A 68 -20.52 -11.93 4.38
N LYS A 69 -19.51 -12.81 4.38
CA LYS A 69 -18.23 -12.52 5.06
C LYS A 69 -17.48 -11.32 4.47
N TYR A 70 -17.82 -10.90 3.26
CA TYR A 70 -17.26 -9.72 2.60
C TYR A 70 -18.22 -8.56 2.51
N SER A 71 -19.41 -8.64 3.14
CA SER A 71 -20.37 -7.54 3.17
C SER A 71 -19.82 -6.37 3.99
N LEU A 72 -19.99 -5.16 3.48
CA LEU A 72 -19.65 -3.93 4.20
C LEU A 72 -20.65 -3.59 5.32
N GLU A 73 -21.78 -4.29 5.41
CA GLU A 73 -22.72 -4.12 6.54
C GLU A 73 -22.04 -4.34 7.88
N GLN A 74 -21.12 -5.28 7.96
CA GLN A 74 -20.38 -5.64 9.18
C GLN A 74 -19.58 -4.47 9.77
N ILE A 75 -19.12 -3.54 8.94
CA ILE A 75 -18.30 -2.42 9.41
C ILE A 75 -19.10 -1.17 9.76
N VAL A 76 -20.40 -1.14 9.48
CA VAL A 76 -21.26 0.03 9.77
C VAL A 76 -21.12 0.50 11.23
N PRO A 77 -21.17 -0.37 12.26
CA PRO A 77 -21.02 0.07 13.65
C PRO A 77 -19.66 0.76 13.92
N ALA A 78 -18.58 0.28 13.29
CA ALA A 78 -17.26 0.88 13.45
C ALA A 78 -17.16 2.24 12.75
N VAL A 79 -17.79 2.39 11.59
CA VAL A 79 -17.86 3.68 10.87
C VAL A 79 -18.68 4.69 11.68
N GLU A 80 -19.86 4.30 12.18
CA GLU A 80 -20.70 5.16 13.03
C GLU A 80 -19.97 5.63 14.28
N LYS A 81 -19.28 4.69 14.96
CA LYS A 81 -18.49 5.00 16.17
C LYS A 81 -17.41 6.05 15.90
N ASN A 82 -16.67 5.92 14.81
CA ASN A 82 -15.59 6.83 14.47
C ASN A 82 -16.09 8.16 13.92
N LEU A 83 -17.19 8.16 13.18
CA LEU A 83 -17.74 9.36 12.58
C LEU A 83 -18.60 10.17 13.59
N GLY A 84 -19.21 9.48 14.54
CA GLY A 84 -20.11 10.09 15.51
C GLY A 84 -21.50 10.42 14.94
N THR A 85 -21.88 9.79 13.82
CA THR A 85 -23.20 9.96 13.20
C THR A 85 -23.69 8.64 12.61
N LYS A 86 -25.00 8.54 12.40
CA LYS A 86 -25.63 7.34 11.82
C LYS A 86 -25.22 7.17 10.36
N VAL A 87 -25.01 5.91 9.96
CA VAL A 87 -24.68 5.52 8.59
C VAL A 87 -25.75 4.54 8.08
N GLU A 88 -26.44 4.91 7.03
CA GLU A 88 -27.46 4.04 6.40
C GLU A 88 -26.79 3.07 5.43
N PHE A 89 -27.08 1.78 5.57
CA PHE A 89 -26.54 0.76 4.68
C PHE A 89 -27.48 0.49 3.51
N ALA A 90 -26.98 0.64 2.28
CA ALA A 90 -27.78 0.53 1.07
C ALA A 90 -28.13 -0.93 0.69
N GLY A 91 -27.25 -1.87 1.06
CA GLY A 91 -27.38 -3.30 0.71
C GLY A 91 -27.07 -3.63 -0.74
N ASP A 92 -26.76 -2.62 -1.57
CA ASP A 92 -26.33 -2.76 -2.96
C ASP A 92 -25.48 -1.54 -3.37
N CYS A 93 -24.84 -1.62 -4.55
CA CYS A 93 -24.03 -0.52 -5.12
C CYS A 93 -24.83 0.33 -6.11
N ILE A 94 -25.67 -0.29 -6.95
CA ILE A 94 -26.31 0.34 -8.12
C ILE A 94 -27.78 -0.05 -8.33
N GLY A 95 -28.37 -0.83 -7.42
CA GLY A 95 -29.75 -1.24 -7.48
C GLY A 95 -30.75 -0.09 -7.22
N GLU A 96 -32.04 -0.34 -7.46
CA GLU A 96 -33.10 0.65 -7.27
C GLU A 96 -33.12 1.21 -5.86
N LYS A 97 -32.96 0.35 -4.85
CA LYS A 97 -32.91 0.77 -3.44
C LYS A 97 -31.78 1.77 -3.18
N ALA A 98 -30.56 1.48 -3.67
CA ALA A 98 -29.42 2.38 -3.50
C ALA A 98 -29.66 3.72 -4.20
N ALA A 99 -30.25 3.71 -5.40
CA ALA A 99 -30.58 4.91 -6.15
C ALA A 99 -31.65 5.76 -5.42
N GLU A 100 -32.69 5.12 -4.88
CA GLU A 100 -33.74 5.80 -4.12
C GLU A 100 -33.20 6.39 -2.81
N MET A 101 -32.37 5.64 -2.06
CA MET A 101 -31.72 6.14 -0.86
C MET A 101 -30.82 7.36 -1.17
N ALA A 102 -30.01 7.29 -2.22
CA ALA A 102 -29.16 8.40 -2.64
C ALA A 102 -29.96 9.65 -3.02
N LYS A 103 -31.09 9.47 -3.74
CA LYS A 103 -32.00 10.56 -4.12
C LYS A 103 -32.61 11.26 -2.92
N ASN A 104 -32.93 10.50 -1.85
CA ASN A 104 -33.58 11.01 -0.65
C ASN A 104 -32.58 11.44 0.44
N LEU A 105 -31.27 11.32 0.20
CA LEU A 105 -30.22 11.65 1.15
C LEU A 105 -30.20 13.17 1.40
N LYS A 106 -30.32 13.55 2.66
CA LYS A 106 -30.35 14.97 3.09
C LYS A 106 -28.95 15.45 3.54
N PRO A 107 -28.71 16.77 3.50
CA PRO A 107 -27.50 17.34 4.08
C PRO A 107 -27.24 16.81 5.51
N GLY A 108 -25.99 16.45 5.78
CA GLY A 108 -25.56 15.89 7.05
C GLY A 108 -25.77 14.38 7.19
N GLN A 109 -26.40 13.72 6.22
CA GLN A 109 -26.60 12.27 6.23
C GLN A 109 -25.48 11.53 5.49
N VAL A 110 -25.26 10.30 5.91
CA VAL A 110 -24.24 9.39 5.35
C VAL A 110 -24.88 8.05 5.00
N MET A 111 -24.61 7.55 3.80
CA MET A 111 -24.92 6.18 3.43
C MET A 111 -23.67 5.44 2.99
N LEU A 112 -23.64 4.12 3.20
CA LEU A 112 -22.60 3.21 2.76
C LEU A 112 -23.19 2.23 1.75
N LEU A 113 -22.56 2.15 0.57
CA LEU A 113 -22.89 1.14 -0.45
C LEU A 113 -22.37 -0.23 -0.03
N GLU A 114 -22.87 -1.29 -0.65
CA GLU A 114 -22.35 -2.64 -0.48
C GLU A 114 -20.96 -2.78 -1.18
N ASN A 115 -20.27 -3.87 -0.89
CA ASN A 115 -18.95 -4.17 -1.41
C ASN A 115 -18.90 -4.09 -2.95
N LEU A 116 -18.16 -3.12 -3.46
CA LEU A 116 -17.97 -2.90 -4.90
C LEU A 116 -17.52 -4.15 -5.64
N ARG A 117 -16.70 -4.99 -4.99
CA ARG A 117 -16.17 -6.23 -5.57
C ARG A 117 -17.19 -7.38 -5.64
N PHE A 118 -18.42 -7.17 -5.21
CA PHE A 118 -19.51 -8.09 -5.55
C PHE A 118 -19.85 -8.00 -7.04
N TYR A 119 -19.49 -6.91 -7.69
CA TYR A 119 -19.62 -6.70 -9.13
C TYR A 119 -18.30 -6.98 -9.86
N ALA A 120 -18.35 -7.83 -10.89
CA ALA A 120 -17.20 -8.11 -11.77
C ALA A 120 -16.73 -6.85 -12.52
N GLU A 121 -17.69 -5.95 -12.74
CA GLU A 121 -17.55 -4.65 -13.39
C GLU A 121 -16.61 -3.71 -12.64
N GLU A 122 -16.53 -3.82 -11.31
CA GLU A 122 -15.60 -3.02 -10.51
C GLU A 122 -14.16 -3.25 -10.96
N GLU A 123 -13.75 -4.51 -11.09
CA GLU A 123 -12.39 -4.85 -11.48
C GLU A 123 -12.21 -4.95 -13.01
N GLY A 124 -13.29 -4.98 -13.79
CA GLY A 124 -13.25 -5.23 -15.21
C GLY A 124 -12.70 -6.63 -15.56
N LYS A 125 -12.96 -7.61 -14.66
CA LYS A 125 -12.52 -8.99 -14.80
C LYS A 125 -13.74 -9.90 -14.86
N PRO A 126 -13.97 -10.62 -15.99
CA PRO A 126 -15.09 -11.53 -16.10
C PRO A 126 -14.97 -12.67 -15.08
N ARG A 127 -16.11 -13.16 -14.63
CA ARG A 127 -16.22 -14.28 -13.67
C ARG A 127 -16.99 -15.45 -14.30
N GLY A 128 -16.79 -16.64 -13.75
CA GLY A 128 -17.52 -17.83 -14.18
C GLY A 128 -17.09 -18.40 -15.53
N LEU A 129 -15.94 -18.02 -16.06
CA LEU A 129 -15.35 -18.66 -17.22
C LEU A 129 -14.90 -20.08 -16.84
N ALA A 130 -14.92 -20.99 -17.83
CA ALA A 130 -14.38 -22.34 -17.66
C ALA A 130 -12.90 -22.29 -17.29
N GLU A 131 -12.42 -23.22 -16.46
CA GLU A 131 -11.02 -23.25 -16.03
C GLU A 131 -10.05 -23.42 -17.21
N ASP A 132 -10.47 -24.19 -18.19
CA ASP A 132 -9.76 -24.49 -19.44
C ASP A 132 -10.02 -23.50 -20.58
N ALA A 133 -10.77 -22.41 -20.32
CA ALA A 133 -11.02 -21.37 -21.32
C ALA A 133 -9.70 -20.86 -21.93
N SER A 134 -9.66 -20.77 -23.25
CA SER A 134 -8.52 -20.26 -24.01
C SER A 134 -8.20 -18.79 -23.66
N LYS A 135 -7.02 -18.36 -24.04
CA LYS A 135 -6.63 -16.95 -23.87
C LYS A 135 -7.56 -16.02 -24.68
N GLU A 136 -7.89 -16.42 -25.89
CA GLU A 136 -8.79 -15.68 -26.78
C GLU A 136 -10.19 -15.52 -26.18
N GLU A 137 -10.75 -16.58 -25.60
CA GLU A 137 -12.04 -16.53 -24.90
C GLU A 137 -12.00 -15.63 -23.67
N LYS A 138 -10.94 -15.71 -22.87
CA LYS A 138 -10.73 -14.83 -21.71
C LYS A 138 -10.60 -13.37 -22.12
N ASP A 139 -9.87 -13.06 -23.19
CA ASP A 139 -9.68 -11.71 -23.68
C ASP A 139 -10.97 -11.15 -24.30
N ALA A 140 -11.73 -11.98 -25.05
CA ALA A 140 -13.05 -11.59 -25.60
C ALA A 140 -14.06 -11.29 -24.50
N ALA A 141 -14.16 -12.16 -23.49
CA ALA A 141 -15.05 -11.94 -22.34
C ALA A 141 -14.69 -10.68 -21.56
N LYS A 142 -13.39 -10.42 -21.37
CA LYS A 142 -12.91 -9.19 -20.70
C LYS A 142 -13.23 -7.94 -21.51
N LYS A 143 -13.09 -7.99 -22.83
CA LYS A 143 -13.43 -6.89 -23.73
C LYS A 143 -14.94 -6.61 -23.66
N ALA A 144 -15.78 -7.62 -23.80
CA ALA A 144 -17.24 -7.50 -23.74
C ALA A 144 -17.70 -6.88 -22.41
N LEU A 145 -17.14 -7.35 -21.27
CA LEU A 145 -17.44 -6.81 -19.95
C LEU A 145 -17.10 -5.30 -19.87
N LYS A 146 -15.93 -4.91 -20.37
CA LYS A 146 -15.46 -3.53 -20.30
C LYS A 146 -16.22 -2.57 -21.24
N GLU A 147 -16.60 -3.03 -22.41
CA GLU A 147 -17.29 -2.20 -23.42
C GLU A 147 -18.78 -1.99 -23.12
N GLY A 148 -19.40 -2.89 -22.40
CA GLY A 148 -20.82 -2.83 -22.04
C GLY A 148 -21.05 -2.68 -20.54
N PRO A 149 -21.15 -3.81 -19.78
CA PRO A 149 -21.57 -3.80 -18.37
C PRO A 149 -20.76 -2.89 -17.45
N GLN A 150 -19.42 -2.83 -17.63
CA GLN A 150 -18.59 -1.95 -16.81
C GLN A 150 -18.90 -0.48 -17.01
N LYS A 151 -19.12 -0.05 -18.23
CA LYS A 151 -19.50 1.34 -18.52
C LYS A 151 -20.85 1.69 -17.91
N GLU A 152 -21.79 0.77 -17.96
CA GLU A 152 -23.11 0.97 -17.37
C GLU A 152 -23.05 1.02 -15.85
N PHE A 153 -22.25 0.14 -15.23
CA PHE A 153 -21.99 0.16 -13.79
C PHE A 153 -21.41 1.51 -13.34
N VAL A 154 -20.43 2.03 -14.05
CA VAL A 154 -19.81 3.34 -13.78
C VAL A 154 -20.85 4.47 -13.87
N LYS A 155 -21.69 4.48 -14.91
CA LYS A 155 -22.76 5.49 -15.06
C LYS A 155 -23.75 5.44 -13.90
N LYS A 156 -24.17 4.25 -13.50
CA LYS A 156 -25.09 4.07 -12.37
C LYS A 156 -24.49 4.53 -11.05
N LEU A 157 -23.23 4.20 -10.78
CA LEU A 157 -22.53 4.72 -9.61
C LEU A 157 -22.43 6.25 -9.63
N ALA A 158 -22.04 6.83 -10.76
CA ALA A 158 -21.91 8.27 -10.89
C ALA A 158 -23.26 9.00 -10.74
N SER A 159 -24.36 8.40 -11.19
CA SER A 159 -25.70 9.00 -11.08
C SER A 159 -26.21 9.17 -9.65
N LEU A 160 -25.57 8.52 -8.68
CA LEU A 160 -25.94 8.64 -7.27
C LEU A 160 -25.52 9.99 -6.66
N ALA A 161 -24.55 10.71 -7.28
CA ALA A 161 -23.91 11.85 -6.65
C ALA A 161 -23.72 13.03 -7.59
N ASP A 162 -23.36 14.17 -7.01
CA ASP A 162 -23.12 15.43 -7.70
C ASP A 162 -21.61 15.71 -7.85
N CYS A 163 -20.75 15.08 -7.03
CA CYS A 163 -19.30 15.16 -7.10
C CYS A 163 -18.63 13.88 -6.63
N TYR A 164 -17.37 13.69 -7.04
CA TYR A 164 -16.56 12.51 -6.73
C TYR A 164 -15.30 12.87 -5.96
N ILE A 165 -15.04 12.13 -4.88
CA ILE A 165 -13.83 12.27 -4.07
C ILE A 165 -13.10 10.92 -4.04
N ASN A 166 -11.82 10.91 -4.45
CA ASN A 166 -10.95 9.76 -4.26
C ASN A 166 -10.14 9.94 -2.97
N ASP A 167 -10.37 9.08 -2.00
CA ASP A 167 -9.68 9.07 -0.70
C ASP A 167 -9.11 7.68 -0.35
N ALA A 168 -8.76 6.90 -1.37
CA ALA A 168 -8.31 5.52 -1.26
C ALA A 168 -6.99 5.30 -1.99
N PHE A 169 -5.88 5.79 -1.43
CA PHE A 169 -4.56 5.68 -2.03
C PHE A 169 -4.13 4.22 -2.27
N GLY A 170 -4.41 3.31 -1.32
CA GLY A 170 -4.08 1.89 -1.45
C GLY A 170 -4.66 1.17 -2.67
N THR A 171 -5.67 1.73 -3.32
CA THR A 171 -6.30 1.20 -4.55
C THR A 171 -6.03 2.05 -5.80
N ALA A 172 -5.33 3.17 -5.65
CA ALA A 172 -5.11 4.15 -6.73
C ALA A 172 -4.28 3.61 -7.92
N HIS A 173 -3.51 2.54 -7.71
CA HIS A 173 -2.73 1.85 -8.74
C HIS A 173 -3.59 1.00 -9.70
N ARG A 174 -4.90 0.87 -9.45
CA ARG A 174 -5.79 0.01 -10.23
C ARG A 174 -6.76 0.83 -11.09
N LYS A 175 -6.91 0.46 -12.36
CA LYS A 175 -7.92 1.05 -13.27
C LYS A 175 -9.30 0.43 -13.04
N HIS A 176 -9.77 0.46 -11.79
CA HIS A 176 -11.10 -0.03 -11.42
C HIS A 176 -12.20 1.00 -11.72
N ALA A 177 -13.46 0.54 -11.72
CA ALA A 177 -14.61 1.40 -11.95
C ALA A 177 -14.67 2.56 -10.96
N SER A 178 -14.55 2.27 -9.65
CA SER A 178 -14.69 3.23 -8.56
C SER A 178 -13.48 4.13 -8.31
N THR A 179 -12.29 3.76 -8.79
CA THR A 179 -11.04 4.51 -8.54
C THR A 179 -10.55 5.30 -9.74
N TYR A 180 -10.93 4.88 -10.95
CA TYR A 180 -10.42 5.45 -12.19
C TYR A 180 -11.53 5.87 -13.15
N LEU A 181 -12.45 4.93 -13.51
CA LEU A 181 -13.43 5.20 -14.57
C LEU A 181 -14.49 6.20 -14.13
N ILE A 182 -14.91 6.17 -12.87
CA ILE A 182 -15.92 7.08 -12.32
C ILE A 182 -15.47 8.54 -12.36
N ALA A 183 -14.19 8.83 -12.17
CA ALA A 183 -13.67 10.19 -12.22
C ALA A 183 -13.95 10.89 -13.56
N LYS A 184 -14.04 10.13 -14.65
CA LYS A 184 -14.36 10.65 -15.98
C LYS A 184 -15.83 11.09 -16.13
N GLN A 185 -16.70 10.68 -15.21
CA GLN A 185 -18.11 11.10 -15.19
C GLN A 185 -18.27 12.47 -14.49
N PHE A 186 -17.24 12.95 -13.80
CA PHE A 186 -17.22 14.22 -13.07
C PHE A 186 -16.09 15.13 -13.60
N PRO A 187 -16.19 15.66 -14.83
CA PRO A 187 -15.07 16.39 -15.46
C PRO A 187 -14.63 17.61 -14.64
N ASN A 188 -15.57 18.28 -13.95
CA ASN A 188 -15.32 19.50 -13.17
C ASN A 188 -15.55 19.35 -11.67
N ASP A 189 -16.11 18.22 -11.22
CA ASP A 189 -16.55 18.00 -9.85
C ASP A 189 -15.87 16.78 -9.25
N LYS A 190 -14.55 16.68 -9.44
CA LYS A 190 -13.71 15.60 -8.91
C LYS A 190 -12.51 16.15 -8.16
N MET A 191 -12.12 15.52 -7.06
CA MET A 191 -11.03 15.95 -6.20
C MET A 191 -10.43 14.82 -5.40
N PHE A 192 -9.26 15.06 -4.81
CA PHE A 192 -8.72 14.21 -3.77
C PHE A 192 -9.40 14.47 -2.43
N GLY A 193 -9.58 13.41 -1.62
CA GLY A 193 -9.78 13.57 -0.19
C GLY A 193 -8.46 13.86 0.52
N TYR A 194 -8.53 14.22 1.78
CA TYR A 194 -7.35 14.62 2.58
C TYR A 194 -6.30 13.51 2.72
N LEU A 195 -6.74 12.23 2.86
CA LEU A 195 -5.81 11.11 2.92
C LEU A 195 -5.05 10.97 1.60
N MET A 196 -5.78 10.96 0.48
CA MET A 196 -5.20 10.84 -0.85
C MET A 196 -4.23 12.00 -1.16
N GLU A 197 -4.60 13.23 -0.82
CA GLU A 197 -3.76 14.41 -1.02
C GLU A 197 -2.46 14.33 -0.22
N LYS A 198 -2.54 13.91 1.05
CA LYS A 198 -1.35 13.73 1.91
C LYS A 198 -0.42 12.66 1.37
N GLU A 199 -0.96 11.51 0.95
CA GLU A 199 -0.19 10.42 0.37
C GLU A 199 0.54 10.86 -0.90
N VAL A 200 -0.18 11.45 -1.84
CA VAL A 200 0.38 11.94 -3.10
C VAL A 200 1.46 13.00 -2.84
N LYS A 201 1.22 13.95 -1.93
CA LYS A 201 2.19 14.99 -1.57
C LYS A 201 3.44 14.40 -0.94
N ALA A 202 3.28 13.46 0.01
CA ALA A 202 4.40 12.84 0.70
C ALA A 202 5.33 12.10 -0.28
N ILE A 203 4.75 11.36 -1.23
CA ILE A 203 5.52 10.58 -2.19
C ILE A 203 6.11 11.47 -3.30
N SER A 204 5.34 12.43 -3.83
CA SER A 204 5.85 13.38 -4.81
C SER A 204 7.03 14.17 -4.28
N SER A 205 6.96 14.65 -3.04
CA SER A 205 8.08 15.35 -2.40
C SER A 205 9.34 14.50 -2.31
N LEU A 206 9.18 13.20 -2.04
CA LEU A 206 10.30 12.26 -1.96
C LEU A 206 10.88 11.92 -3.34
N MET A 207 10.04 11.88 -4.39
CA MET A 207 10.46 11.44 -5.73
C MET A 207 10.89 12.59 -6.66
N GLU A 208 10.38 13.80 -6.46
CA GLU A 208 10.63 14.93 -7.36
C GLU A 208 11.82 15.78 -6.92
N ALA A 209 11.94 16.06 -5.62
CA ALA A 209 12.98 16.94 -5.11
C ALA A 209 13.42 16.54 -3.67
N PRO A 210 13.96 15.32 -3.47
CA PRO A 210 14.42 14.89 -2.16
C PRO A 210 15.62 15.71 -1.71
N ALA A 211 15.74 15.94 -0.41
CA ALA A 211 16.99 16.45 0.16
C ALA A 211 18.02 15.31 0.21
N HIS A 212 19.22 15.59 -0.27
CA HIS A 212 20.32 14.65 -0.28
C HIS A 212 21.27 14.81 0.94
N PRO A 213 21.89 13.73 1.45
CA PRO A 213 21.84 12.35 0.95
C PRO A 213 20.47 11.70 1.15
N PHE A 214 20.04 10.91 0.15
CA PHE A 214 18.81 10.13 0.17
C PHE A 214 19.14 8.64 0.21
N CYS A 215 18.68 7.95 1.25
CA CYS A 215 18.80 6.50 1.42
C CYS A 215 17.43 5.83 1.27
N ALA A 216 17.37 4.78 0.47
CA ALA A 216 16.25 3.85 0.46
C ALA A 216 16.64 2.55 1.16
N ILE A 217 15.81 2.07 2.07
CA ILE A 217 15.96 0.77 2.73
C ILE A 217 14.93 -0.16 2.10
N VAL A 218 15.41 -1.15 1.35
CA VAL A 218 14.59 -2.12 0.64
C VAL A 218 14.84 -3.49 1.24
N GLY A 219 13.86 -3.98 1.97
CA GLY A 219 13.90 -5.30 2.60
C GLY A 219 12.85 -6.24 2.03
N GLY A 220 12.85 -7.46 2.55
CA GLY A 220 11.92 -8.49 2.15
C GLY A 220 12.61 -9.79 1.74
N SER A 221 11.83 -10.81 1.38
CA SER A 221 12.33 -12.16 1.13
C SER A 221 12.85 -12.37 -0.30
N LYS A 222 12.33 -11.63 -1.29
CA LYS A 222 12.53 -11.95 -2.72
C LYS A 222 12.94 -10.73 -3.55
N VAL A 223 14.04 -10.85 -4.29
CA VAL A 223 14.49 -9.87 -5.29
C VAL A 223 13.46 -9.69 -6.39
N SER A 224 12.87 -10.81 -6.87
CA SER A 224 11.89 -10.80 -7.96
C SER A 224 10.69 -9.87 -7.71
N SER A 225 10.32 -9.67 -6.44
CA SER A 225 9.21 -8.79 -6.07
C SER A 225 9.57 -7.30 -5.99
N LYS A 226 10.86 -6.95 -6.07
CA LYS A 226 11.37 -5.59 -5.82
C LYS A 226 12.21 -5.00 -6.96
N ILE A 227 12.42 -5.75 -8.05
CA ILE A 227 13.31 -5.35 -9.16
C ILE A 227 12.96 -3.97 -9.70
N GLY A 228 11.69 -3.75 -10.05
CA GLY A 228 11.24 -2.47 -10.62
C GLY A 228 11.45 -1.30 -9.66
N VAL A 229 11.11 -1.49 -8.41
CA VAL A 229 11.31 -0.49 -7.35
C VAL A 229 12.79 -0.16 -7.14
N ILE A 230 13.65 -1.18 -7.04
CA ILE A 230 15.09 -0.98 -6.86
C ILE A 230 15.67 -0.21 -8.05
N LYS A 231 15.35 -0.61 -9.29
CA LYS A 231 15.82 0.08 -10.50
C LYS A 231 15.35 1.53 -10.57
N ALA A 232 14.09 1.81 -10.20
CA ALA A 232 13.55 3.16 -10.15
C ALA A 232 14.24 4.02 -9.07
N LEU A 233 14.51 3.44 -7.90
CA LEU A 233 15.20 4.12 -6.81
C LEU A 233 16.66 4.44 -7.13
N ILE A 234 17.38 3.58 -7.86
CA ILE A 234 18.76 3.85 -8.30
C ILE A 234 18.90 5.17 -9.08
N GLU A 235 17.83 5.60 -9.76
CA GLU A 235 17.82 6.89 -10.49
C GLU A 235 17.66 8.12 -9.57
N LYS A 236 17.39 7.92 -8.27
CA LYS A 236 16.94 8.99 -7.35
C LYS A 236 17.76 9.09 -6.07
N VAL A 237 18.36 7.99 -5.61
CA VAL A 237 18.98 7.90 -4.29
C VAL A 237 20.50 7.95 -4.34
N ASP A 238 21.13 8.24 -3.21
CA ASP A 238 22.59 8.15 -3.05
C ASP A 238 23.01 6.77 -2.54
N SER A 239 22.14 6.12 -1.77
CA SER A 239 22.39 4.76 -1.27
C SER A 239 21.12 3.92 -1.17
N ILE A 240 21.29 2.61 -1.31
CA ILE A 240 20.22 1.63 -1.05
C ILE A 240 20.74 0.61 -0.06
N ILE A 241 20.09 0.48 1.07
CA ILE A 241 20.28 -0.61 2.00
C ILE A 241 19.43 -1.80 1.53
N ILE A 242 20.07 -2.92 1.22
CA ILE A 242 19.43 -4.18 0.88
C ILE A 242 19.37 -5.04 2.14
N GLY A 243 18.18 -5.43 2.56
CA GLY A 243 17.96 -6.22 3.77
C GLY A 243 17.00 -7.40 3.58
N GLY A 244 16.85 -8.19 4.62
CA GLY A 244 16.02 -9.39 4.60
C GLY A 244 16.58 -10.51 3.72
N GLY A 245 15.73 -11.46 3.33
CA GLY A 245 16.12 -12.64 2.53
C GLY A 245 16.74 -12.32 1.18
N MET A 246 16.42 -11.15 0.60
CA MET A 246 17.03 -10.70 -0.66
C MET A 246 18.56 -10.61 -0.58
N THR A 247 19.11 -10.30 0.57
CA THR A 247 20.57 -10.20 0.80
C THR A 247 21.27 -11.48 0.37
N TYR A 248 20.66 -12.62 0.62
CA TYR A 248 21.28 -13.92 0.32
C TYR A 248 21.26 -14.24 -1.18
N THR A 249 20.27 -13.77 -1.92
CA THR A 249 20.27 -13.84 -3.38
C THR A 249 21.43 -13.01 -3.97
N PHE A 250 21.64 -11.79 -3.47
CA PHE A 250 22.79 -10.96 -3.90
C PHE A 250 24.13 -11.59 -3.51
N ALA A 251 24.25 -12.13 -2.30
CA ALA A 251 25.48 -12.79 -1.83
C ALA A 251 25.81 -14.03 -2.68
N ALA A 252 24.81 -14.89 -2.92
CA ALA A 252 24.98 -16.09 -3.73
C ALA A 252 25.29 -15.77 -5.21
N ALA A 253 24.67 -14.74 -5.79
CA ALA A 253 24.97 -14.28 -7.15
C ALA A 253 26.43 -13.85 -7.32
N GLN A 254 27.07 -13.38 -6.24
CA GLN A 254 28.48 -13.01 -6.21
C GLN A 254 29.41 -14.17 -5.81
N GLY A 255 28.89 -15.41 -5.76
CA GLY A 255 29.66 -16.61 -5.43
C GLY A 255 29.74 -16.95 -3.95
N GLY A 256 28.99 -16.27 -3.09
CA GLY A 256 28.91 -16.55 -1.65
C GLY A 256 28.13 -17.85 -1.34
N LYS A 257 28.37 -18.40 -0.14
CA LYS A 257 27.63 -19.53 0.43
C LYS A 257 26.55 -18.99 1.38
N VAL A 258 25.30 -19.43 1.20
CA VAL A 258 24.16 -18.90 1.96
C VAL A 258 23.43 -19.98 2.77
N GLY A 259 23.96 -21.22 2.83
CA GLY A 259 23.37 -22.32 3.59
C GLY A 259 21.93 -22.62 3.15
N GLY A 260 21.04 -22.78 4.12
CA GLY A 260 19.59 -22.96 3.92
C GLY A 260 18.81 -21.65 3.77
N SER A 261 19.48 -20.51 3.68
CA SER A 261 18.80 -19.21 3.57
C SER A 261 17.92 -19.13 2.32
N ILE A 262 16.83 -18.34 2.42
CA ILE A 262 15.99 -18.06 1.27
C ILE A 262 16.83 -17.43 0.14
N CYS A 263 16.70 -17.98 -1.06
CA CYS A 263 17.51 -17.59 -2.22
C CYS A 263 16.74 -17.84 -3.51
N GLU A 264 16.94 -16.96 -4.50
CA GLU A 264 16.32 -17.08 -5.82
C GLU A 264 17.41 -17.24 -6.89
N PRO A 265 17.88 -18.49 -7.21
CA PRO A 265 18.94 -18.70 -8.20
C PRO A 265 18.62 -18.14 -9.59
N ASP A 266 17.35 -18.19 -10.01
CA ASP A 266 16.90 -17.62 -11.29
C ASP A 266 17.08 -16.08 -11.36
N MET A 267 17.25 -15.43 -10.22
CA MET A 267 17.44 -13.98 -10.10
C MET A 267 18.92 -13.56 -10.04
N PHE A 268 19.88 -14.48 -10.06
CA PHE A 268 21.29 -14.13 -10.03
C PHE A 268 21.74 -13.19 -11.15
N PRO A 269 21.34 -13.40 -12.42
CA PRO A 269 21.67 -12.44 -13.48
C PRO A 269 21.11 -11.05 -13.21
N VAL A 270 19.90 -10.96 -12.69
CA VAL A 270 19.25 -9.69 -12.36
C VAL A 270 19.90 -9.01 -11.16
N ALA A 271 20.29 -9.77 -10.13
CA ALA A 271 21.02 -9.24 -8.97
C ALA A 271 22.35 -8.63 -9.40
N LEU A 272 23.12 -9.32 -10.26
CA LEU A 272 24.37 -8.80 -10.82
C LEU A 272 24.14 -7.55 -11.70
N GLU A 273 23.08 -7.53 -12.51
CA GLU A 273 22.69 -6.33 -13.28
C GLU A 273 22.41 -5.13 -12.38
N ILE A 274 21.70 -5.34 -11.27
CA ILE A 274 21.41 -4.27 -10.30
C ILE A 274 22.69 -3.72 -9.67
N LEU A 275 23.64 -4.60 -9.28
CA LEU A 275 24.94 -4.20 -8.75
C LEU A 275 25.72 -3.34 -9.74
N GLU A 276 25.80 -3.73 -11.01
CA GLU A 276 26.47 -2.97 -12.07
C GLU A 276 25.75 -1.65 -12.36
N LEU A 277 24.43 -1.64 -12.39
CA LEU A 277 23.62 -0.42 -12.59
C LEU A 277 23.87 0.59 -11.48
N ALA A 278 23.83 0.16 -10.22
CA ALA A 278 24.09 1.03 -9.07
C ALA A 278 25.51 1.62 -9.15
N LYS A 279 26.52 0.79 -9.44
CA LYS A 279 27.91 1.24 -9.64
C LYS A 279 28.02 2.28 -10.76
N LYS A 280 27.39 2.03 -11.91
CA LYS A 280 27.37 2.96 -13.05
C LYS A 280 26.73 4.31 -12.71
N LYS A 281 25.72 4.30 -11.86
CA LYS A 281 25.00 5.50 -11.42
C LYS A 281 25.62 6.18 -10.20
N GLY A 282 26.67 5.60 -9.63
CA GLY A 282 27.32 6.13 -8.42
C GLY A 282 26.49 5.93 -7.14
N VAL A 283 25.52 5.01 -7.14
CA VAL A 283 24.69 4.68 -6.00
C VAL A 283 25.35 3.58 -5.18
N GLN A 284 25.47 3.81 -3.88
CA GLN A 284 26.05 2.82 -2.96
C GLN A 284 24.99 1.77 -2.59
N LEU A 285 25.24 0.51 -2.93
CA LEU A 285 24.45 -0.60 -2.38
C LEU A 285 25.08 -1.07 -1.07
N VAL A 286 24.34 -0.94 0.02
CA VAL A 286 24.80 -1.28 1.38
C VAL A 286 24.13 -2.57 1.81
N MET A 287 24.93 -3.59 2.09
CA MET A 287 24.47 -4.88 2.60
C MET A 287 25.19 -5.20 3.92
N SER A 288 24.54 -5.98 4.77
CA SER A 288 25.14 -6.40 6.03
C SER A 288 26.36 -7.32 5.76
N PRO A 289 27.49 -7.08 6.41
CA PRO A 289 28.64 -7.98 6.32
C PRO A 289 28.43 -9.29 7.08
N ASP A 290 27.58 -9.29 8.09
CA ASP A 290 27.26 -10.42 8.95
C ASP A 290 25.76 -10.75 8.92
N ALA A 291 25.43 -11.93 9.39
CA ALA A 291 24.07 -12.40 9.57
C ALA A 291 23.90 -13.10 10.93
N LEU A 292 22.76 -12.83 11.57
CA LEU A 292 22.23 -13.73 12.59
C LEU A 292 21.66 -14.94 11.87
N ILE A 293 22.17 -16.11 12.19
CA ILE A 293 21.75 -17.38 11.57
C ILE A 293 21.03 -18.26 12.59
N ALA A 294 20.10 -19.06 12.11
CA ALA A 294 19.33 -20.01 12.91
C ALA A 294 19.36 -21.40 12.26
N ASP A 295 19.23 -22.44 13.08
CA ASP A 295 19.16 -23.84 12.63
C ASP A 295 17.72 -24.27 12.27
N ALA A 296 16.74 -23.41 12.54
CA ALA A 296 15.34 -23.58 12.14
C ALA A 296 14.61 -22.23 12.11
N PHE A 297 13.55 -22.14 11.32
CA PHE A 297 12.65 -20.99 11.30
C PHE A 297 11.64 -21.08 12.46
N SER A 298 12.13 -20.85 13.68
CA SER A 298 11.37 -21.00 14.92
C SER A 298 11.89 -20.09 16.01
N ALA A 299 10.99 -19.68 16.91
CA ALA A 299 11.36 -18.95 18.12
C ALA A 299 12.30 -19.75 19.05
N ASP A 300 12.25 -21.07 19.01
CA ASP A 300 13.06 -21.97 19.83
C ASP A 300 14.39 -22.38 19.16
N ALA A 301 14.64 -21.92 17.90
CA ALA A 301 15.85 -22.28 17.16
C ALA A 301 17.13 -21.83 17.88
N ASN A 302 18.19 -22.60 17.73
CA ASN A 302 19.52 -22.12 18.09
C ASN A 302 19.98 -21.04 17.13
N THR A 303 20.73 -20.09 17.63
CA THR A 303 21.25 -18.97 16.82
C THR A 303 22.76 -18.87 16.93
N ASN A 304 23.38 -18.39 15.87
CA ASN A 304 24.78 -18.07 15.79
C ASN A 304 25.00 -16.87 14.87
N VAL A 305 26.21 -16.42 14.70
CA VAL A 305 26.58 -15.34 13.77
C VAL A 305 27.56 -15.89 12.73
N ALA A 306 27.37 -15.51 11.49
CA ALA A 306 28.26 -15.86 10.39
C ALA A 306 28.42 -14.67 9.45
N PRO A 307 29.50 -14.63 8.61
CA PRO A 307 29.54 -13.71 7.48
C PRO A 307 28.33 -13.95 6.56
N ALA A 308 27.69 -12.88 6.10
CA ALA A 308 26.47 -12.98 5.29
C ALA A 308 26.66 -13.72 3.95
N ASN A 309 27.91 -13.79 3.47
CA ASN A 309 28.31 -14.52 2.26
C ASN A 309 28.97 -15.88 2.53
N ASN A 310 28.99 -16.34 3.76
CA ASN A 310 29.56 -17.64 4.15
C ASN A 310 28.77 -18.30 5.28
N ILE A 311 27.52 -18.63 5.03
CA ILE A 311 26.63 -19.30 6.00
C ILE A 311 26.78 -20.82 5.86
N PRO A 312 27.03 -21.55 6.97
CA PRO A 312 27.18 -23.01 6.95
C PRO A 312 25.92 -23.75 6.53
N ASP A 313 26.08 -24.94 5.96
CA ASP A 313 24.96 -25.84 5.68
C ASP A 313 24.19 -26.17 6.97
N GLY A 314 22.86 -26.29 6.88
CA GLY A 314 21.98 -26.50 8.02
C GLY A 314 21.64 -25.24 8.82
N TRP A 315 22.17 -24.10 8.43
CA TRP A 315 21.84 -22.78 8.99
C TRP A 315 21.24 -21.86 7.95
N GLU A 316 20.34 -21.00 8.37
CA GLU A 316 19.74 -19.96 7.52
C GLU A 316 19.87 -18.58 8.14
N GLY A 317 20.06 -17.57 7.31
CA GLY A 317 20.09 -16.18 7.77
C GLY A 317 18.67 -15.69 8.07
N VAL A 318 18.49 -15.14 9.28
CA VAL A 318 17.18 -14.70 9.79
C VAL A 318 17.12 -13.22 10.14
N ASP A 319 18.29 -12.60 10.38
CA ASP A 319 18.41 -11.16 10.66
C ASP A 319 19.84 -10.71 10.36
N ILE A 320 20.11 -9.42 10.45
CA ILE A 320 21.47 -8.87 10.49
C ILE A 320 22.03 -9.02 11.91
N ALA A 321 23.36 -9.13 12.03
CA ALA A 321 24.05 -9.18 13.33
C ALA A 321 24.66 -7.80 13.67
N GLU A 322 25.56 -7.74 14.63
CA GLU A 322 26.02 -6.47 15.22
C GLU A 322 26.76 -5.55 14.25
N GLU A 323 27.60 -6.11 13.35
CA GLU A 323 28.29 -5.29 12.36
C GLU A 323 27.30 -4.74 11.33
N GLY A 324 26.32 -5.53 10.89
CA GLY A 324 25.26 -5.09 10.00
C GLY A 324 24.41 -3.97 10.59
N LYS A 325 24.05 -4.08 11.86
CA LYS A 325 23.32 -3.03 12.60
C LYS A 325 24.11 -1.73 12.60
N LYS A 326 25.40 -1.81 12.88
CA LYS A 326 26.29 -0.65 12.90
C LYS A 326 26.40 0.01 11.50
N VAL A 327 26.64 -0.78 10.47
CA VAL A 327 26.74 -0.30 9.09
C VAL A 327 25.46 0.37 8.63
N PHE A 328 24.29 -0.24 8.90
CA PHE A 328 23.00 0.32 8.51
C PHE A 328 22.68 1.60 9.29
N ARG A 329 22.94 1.59 10.60
CA ARG A 329 22.76 2.79 11.43
C ARG A 329 23.62 3.97 10.95
N GLU A 330 24.89 3.75 10.70
CA GLU A 330 25.80 4.79 10.22
C GLU A 330 25.33 5.37 8.87
N GLU A 331 24.83 4.52 7.97
CA GLU A 331 24.31 4.97 6.68
C GLU A 331 23.04 5.80 6.86
N ILE A 332 22.08 5.31 7.65
CA ILE A 332 20.80 6.00 7.89
C ILE A 332 21.01 7.38 8.51
N LEU A 333 21.91 7.50 9.50
CA LEU A 333 22.14 8.76 10.23
C LEU A 333 22.80 9.84 9.39
N LYS A 334 23.44 9.53 8.25
CA LYS A 334 23.99 10.49 7.30
C LYS A 334 22.90 11.17 6.46
N CYS A 335 21.72 10.54 6.33
CA CYS A 335 20.75 10.88 5.31
C CYS A 335 19.81 12.01 5.75
N LYS A 336 19.41 12.83 4.78
CA LYS A 336 18.37 13.86 4.95
C LYS A 336 17.01 13.39 4.47
N THR A 337 16.99 12.37 3.63
CA THR A 337 15.76 11.72 3.16
C THR A 337 15.92 10.22 3.30
N ILE A 338 14.90 9.56 3.85
CA ILE A 338 14.88 8.12 4.12
C ILE A 338 13.55 7.55 3.65
N LEU A 339 13.62 6.51 2.81
CA LEU A 339 12.48 5.66 2.46
C LEU A 339 12.72 4.27 3.05
N TRP A 340 11.78 3.75 3.84
CA TRP A 340 11.85 2.37 4.33
C TRP A 340 10.71 1.53 3.78
N ASN A 341 11.06 0.49 3.03
CA ASN A 341 10.13 -0.48 2.46
C ASN A 341 10.64 -1.92 2.61
N GLY A 342 10.16 -2.61 3.61
CA GLY A 342 10.48 -4.00 3.93
C GLY A 342 11.47 -4.15 5.10
N PRO A 343 11.19 -5.08 6.04
CA PRO A 343 12.06 -5.37 7.17
C PRO A 343 13.38 -5.98 6.73
N VAL A 344 14.41 -5.85 7.57
CA VAL A 344 15.75 -6.37 7.30
C VAL A 344 16.01 -7.74 7.94
N GLY A 345 15.03 -8.28 8.66
CA GLY A 345 15.05 -9.59 9.29
C GLY A 345 13.64 -10.13 9.48
N VAL A 346 13.51 -11.29 10.11
CA VAL A 346 12.24 -11.96 10.44
C VAL A 346 11.66 -11.31 11.70
N PHE A 347 11.09 -10.13 11.55
CA PHE A 347 10.65 -9.29 12.66
C PHE A 347 9.46 -9.85 13.46
N GLU A 348 8.75 -10.82 12.91
CA GLU A 348 7.64 -11.51 13.58
C GLU A 348 8.10 -12.34 14.78
N ILE A 349 9.34 -12.85 14.74
CA ILE A 349 9.99 -13.59 15.84
C ILE A 349 10.92 -12.64 16.59
N ASP A 350 10.66 -12.39 17.86
CA ASP A 350 11.34 -11.34 18.64
C ASP A 350 12.87 -11.45 18.61
N LYS A 351 13.42 -12.67 18.70
CA LYS A 351 14.87 -12.88 18.67
C LYS A 351 15.50 -12.64 17.29
N PHE A 352 14.70 -12.56 16.21
CA PHE A 352 15.13 -12.26 14.86
C PHE A 352 14.72 -10.85 14.41
N ALA A 353 14.17 -10.06 15.34
CA ALA A 353 13.64 -8.72 15.07
C ALA A 353 14.63 -7.59 15.41
N THR A 354 15.78 -7.92 15.96
CA THR A 354 16.71 -6.92 16.54
C THR A 354 17.32 -6.00 15.48
N GLY A 355 17.58 -6.52 14.28
CA GLY A 355 18.08 -5.72 13.16
C GLY A 355 17.05 -4.73 12.64
N SER A 356 15.80 -5.17 12.45
CA SER A 356 14.72 -4.28 12.04
C SER A 356 14.38 -3.24 13.11
N LYS A 357 14.54 -3.59 14.41
CA LYS A 357 14.40 -2.64 15.50
C LYS A 357 15.47 -1.57 15.46
N GLU A 358 16.73 -1.94 15.22
CA GLU A 358 17.84 -1.00 15.09
C GLU A 358 17.64 -0.03 13.91
N VAL A 359 17.19 -0.56 12.76
CA VAL A 359 16.82 0.27 11.60
C VAL A 359 15.72 1.27 11.96
N ALA A 360 14.65 0.82 12.62
CA ALA A 360 13.56 1.69 13.05
C ALA A 360 14.04 2.79 14.02
N GLN A 361 14.90 2.45 14.98
CA GLN A 361 15.49 3.40 15.93
C GLN A 361 16.42 4.41 15.23
N ALA A 362 17.24 3.97 14.28
CA ALA A 362 18.10 4.84 13.50
C ALA A 362 17.29 5.84 12.65
N ILE A 363 16.17 5.39 12.03
CA ILE A 363 15.26 6.25 11.27
C ILE A 363 14.62 7.28 12.21
N ALA A 364 14.14 6.88 13.38
CA ALA A 364 13.54 7.79 14.36
C ALA A 364 14.54 8.84 14.84
N GLU A 365 15.79 8.45 15.09
CA GLU A 365 16.87 9.37 15.47
C GLU A 365 17.22 10.33 14.33
N ALA A 366 17.39 9.85 13.10
CA ALA A 366 17.64 10.70 11.94
C ALA A 366 16.49 11.69 11.72
N THR A 367 15.24 11.26 11.91
CA THR A 367 14.04 12.13 11.81
C THR A 367 14.06 13.21 12.89
N LYS A 368 14.38 12.87 14.13
CA LYS A 368 14.56 13.83 15.22
C LYS A 368 15.64 14.87 14.90
N ASN A 369 16.67 14.48 14.17
CA ASN A 369 17.76 15.35 13.72
C ASN A 369 17.45 16.11 12.42
N GLY A 370 16.22 16.07 11.94
CA GLY A 370 15.73 16.88 10.81
C GLY A 370 15.67 16.15 9.46
N ALA A 371 15.90 14.84 9.41
CA ALA A 371 15.67 14.06 8.20
C ALA A 371 14.17 13.87 7.93
N TYR A 372 13.78 13.81 6.67
CA TYR A 372 12.45 13.38 6.26
C TYR A 372 12.42 11.87 6.09
N SER A 373 11.54 11.19 6.78
CA SER A 373 11.40 9.72 6.71
C SER A 373 9.99 9.31 6.28
N LEU A 374 9.92 8.45 5.26
CA LEU A 374 8.69 7.83 4.78
C LEU A 374 8.78 6.31 4.95
N ILE A 375 7.81 5.76 5.68
CA ILE A 375 7.68 4.32 5.91
C ILE A 375 6.54 3.81 5.05
N GLY A 376 6.79 2.78 4.25
CA GLY A 376 5.76 2.23 3.39
C GLY A 376 5.89 0.71 3.16
N GLY A 377 4.75 0.09 2.88
CA GLY A 377 4.61 -1.35 2.81
C GLY A 377 4.11 -1.96 4.11
N GLY A 378 3.23 -2.96 4.01
CA GLY A 378 2.54 -3.56 5.16
C GLY A 378 3.48 -4.02 6.27
N ASP A 379 4.54 -4.73 5.90
CA ASP A 379 5.50 -5.28 6.85
C ASP A 379 6.35 -4.20 7.55
N SER A 380 6.73 -3.14 6.83
CA SER A 380 7.46 -2.01 7.43
C SER A 380 6.59 -1.24 8.41
N VAL A 381 5.32 -1.03 8.05
CA VAL A 381 4.33 -0.37 8.93
C VAL A 381 4.06 -1.23 10.16
N ALA A 382 3.89 -2.54 10.00
CA ALA A 382 3.75 -3.47 11.13
C ALA A 382 4.99 -3.44 12.03
N CYS A 383 6.17 -3.38 11.44
CA CYS A 383 7.45 -3.33 12.13
C CYS A 383 7.60 -2.05 12.97
N ILE A 384 7.38 -0.87 12.39
CA ILE A 384 7.50 0.41 13.11
C ILE A 384 6.47 0.52 14.25
N ASN A 385 5.27 -0.01 14.04
CA ASN A 385 4.22 -0.07 15.07
C ASN A 385 4.60 -1.04 16.20
N LYS A 386 5.12 -2.23 15.87
CA LYS A 386 5.60 -3.22 16.86
C LYS A 386 6.62 -2.62 17.81
N PHE A 387 7.50 -1.76 17.33
CA PHE A 387 8.54 -1.11 18.14
C PHE A 387 8.10 0.19 18.79
N GLY A 388 6.85 0.64 18.60
CA GLY A 388 6.31 1.86 19.22
C GLY A 388 6.95 3.15 18.74
N LEU A 389 7.44 3.19 17.48
CA LEU A 389 8.16 4.32 16.91
C LEU A 389 7.38 5.05 15.79
N ALA A 390 6.12 4.71 15.59
CA ALA A 390 5.29 5.24 14.51
C ALA A 390 5.12 6.77 14.55
N ASP A 391 5.07 7.37 15.73
CA ASP A 391 4.96 8.81 15.94
C ASP A 391 6.31 9.57 15.87
N GLN A 392 7.42 8.84 15.69
CA GLN A 392 8.78 9.37 15.60
C GLN A 392 9.33 9.41 14.17
N VAL A 393 8.50 9.17 13.18
CA VAL A 393 8.83 9.25 11.75
C VAL A 393 7.97 10.31 11.06
N SER A 394 8.41 10.82 9.91
CA SER A 394 7.72 11.94 9.25
C SER A 394 6.40 11.53 8.61
N TYR A 395 6.34 10.36 7.98
CA TYR A 395 5.14 9.88 7.31
C TYR A 395 5.08 8.35 7.25
N ILE A 396 3.89 7.80 7.52
CA ILE A 396 3.59 6.38 7.32
C ILE A 396 2.54 6.26 6.22
N SER A 397 2.92 5.67 5.09
CA SER A 397 2.02 5.48 3.97
C SER A 397 1.06 4.32 4.20
N THR A 398 -0.21 4.55 3.90
CA THR A 398 -1.24 3.51 3.87
C THR A 398 -1.29 2.76 2.55
N GLY A 399 -0.47 3.18 1.57
CA GLY A 399 -0.57 2.80 0.17
C GLY A 399 -0.16 1.36 -0.15
N GLY A 400 0.65 0.72 0.69
CA GLY A 400 1.12 -0.65 0.40
C GLY A 400 1.70 -0.80 -0.99
N GLY A 401 1.04 -1.61 -1.85
CA GLY A 401 1.46 -1.82 -3.24
C GLY A 401 1.37 -0.57 -4.11
N ALA A 402 0.42 0.33 -3.83
CA ALA A 402 0.29 1.58 -4.58
C ALA A 402 1.50 2.51 -4.40
N LEU A 403 2.09 2.55 -3.21
CA LEU A 403 3.34 3.28 -2.97
C LEU A 403 4.46 2.75 -3.87
N LEU A 404 4.63 1.43 -3.95
CA LEU A 404 5.68 0.81 -4.76
C LEU A 404 5.48 1.09 -6.25
N GLU A 405 4.25 0.98 -6.74
CA GLU A 405 3.92 1.30 -8.13
C GLU A 405 4.11 2.79 -8.43
N TYR A 406 3.82 3.69 -7.48
CA TYR A 406 4.11 5.12 -7.67
C TYR A 406 5.63 5.38 -7.80
N ILE A 407 6.43 4.73 -6.97
CA ILE A 407 7.90 4.84 -7.06
C ILE A 407 8.40 4.30 -8.40
N GLU A 408 7.87 3.17 -8.85
CA GLU A 408 8.30 2.50 -10.08
C GLU A 408 7.88 3.24 -11.35
N PHE A 409 6.63 3.73 -11.40
CA PHE A 409 6.02 4.28 -12.63
C PHE A 409 5.84 5.81 -12.63
N GLY A 410 6.02 6.47 -11.48
CA GLY A 410 5.94 7.93 -11.34
C GLY A 410 4.54 8.50 -11.22
N ASP A 411 3.47 7.77 -11.57
CA ASP A 411 2.08 8.16 -11.37
C ASP A 411 1.17 6.93 -11.27
N LEU A 412 -0.02 7.14 -10.73
CA LEU A 412 -1.01 6.08 -10.58
C LEU A 412 -2.30 6.42 -11.32
N PRO A 413 -3.01 5.41 -11.89
CA PRO A 413 -4.27 5.66 -12.60
C PRO A 413 -5.29 6.47 -11.81
N GLY A 414 -5.49 6.14 -10.53
CA GLY A 414 -6.45 6.84 -9.67
C GLY A 414 -6.03 8.27 -9.29
N VAL A 415 -4.73 8.57 -9.36
CA VAL A 415 -4.17 9.92 -9.19
C VAL A 415 -4.34 10.71 -10.47
N ALA A 416 -3.89 10.17 -11.60
CA ALA A 416 -4.02 10.78 -12.91
C ALA A 416 -5.48 11.12 -13.25
N ALA A 417 -6.43 10.22 -12.97
CA ALA A 417 -7.85 10.43 -13.26
C ALA A 417 -8.47 11.64 -12.55
N ILE A 418 -7.90 12.09 -11.44
CA ILE A 418 -8.33 13.32 -10.75
C ILE A 418 -7.64 14.55 -11.34
N ARG A 419 -6.36 14.42 -11.74
CA ARG A 419 -5.56 15.54 -12.27
C ARG A 419 -5.96 15.94 -13.70
N ASP A 420 -6.32 14.94 -14.54
CA ASP A 420 -6.79 15.12 -15.92
C ASP A 420 -8.22 15.71 -15.98
#